data_4782cb61ee3a8fb96716b3907146a0a5
#
_entry.id   4782cb61ee3a8fb96716b3907146a0a5
#
_cell.length_a   1.000
_cell.length_b   1.000
_cell.length_c   1.000
_cell.angle_alpha   90.00
_cell.angle_beta   90.00
_cell.angle_gamma   90.00
#
_symmetry.space_group_name_H-M   'P 1'
#
loop_
_entity.id
_entity.type
_entity.pdbx_description
1 polymer ?
#
loop_
_entity_poly.entity_id
_entity_poly.type
_entity_poly.pdbx_seq_one_letter_code
_entity_poly.pdbx_strand_id
1 'polypeptide(L)'
;KLAHKIAEEIAKQSPDTRVKIFNISKTNKNDIMTEVFKSKAIAVGSPTVGNSVLSSVAGWLDFLRELKFKNKKAAVFGTYGWSGESTKVLREELTKYGFSVVEPEIKCNWNPEESDFNKAEALVSALLA
;
A
#
# COMPACT_ATOMS: atom_id res chain seq x y z
N LYS A 1 2.91 -4.06 10.86
CA LYS A 1 4.38 -4.20 10.88
C LYS A 1 5.02 -3.78 9.56
N LEU A 2 4.51 -4.26 8.43
CA LEU A 2 5.05 -3.90 7.13
C LEU A 2 4.88 -2.41 6.83
N ALA A 3 3.74 -1.82 7.20
CA ALA A 3 3.50 -0.40 6.98
C ALA A 3 4.54 0.45 7.71
N HIS A 4 4.83 0.12 8.96
CA HIS A 4 5.85 0.82 9.73
C HIS A 4 7.24 0.62 9.17
N LYS A 5 7.55 -0.57 8.67
CA LYS A 5 8.85 -0.84 8.04
C LYS A 5 9.03 -0.04 6.76
N ILE A 6 7.98 0.06 5.97
CA ILE A 6 8.00 0.88 4.75
C ILE A 6 8.22 2.35 5.12
N ALA A 7 7.54 2.84 6.16
CA ALA A 7 7.71 4.22 6.63
C ALA A 7 9.14 4.47 7.11
N GLU A 8 9.74 3.53 7.84
CA GLU A 8 11.14 3.62 8.27
C GLU A 8 12.10 3.72 7.08
N GLU A 9 11.88 2.91 6.05
CA GLU A 9 12.69 2.94 4.84
C GLU A 9 12.56 4.25 4.09
N ILE A 10 11.36 4.82 4.03
CA ILE A 10 11.17 6.13 3.40
C ILE A 10 11.95 7.20 4.16
N ALA A 11 11.87 7.21 5.48
CA ALA A 11 12.61 8.17 6.30
C ALA A 11 14.12 8.03 6.12
N LYS A 12 14.59 6.80 5.89
CA LYS A 12 16.01 6.49 5.70
C LYS A 12 16.51 6.96 4.33
N GLN A 13 15.73 6.70 3.28
CA GLN A 13 16.11 7.06 1.90
C GLN A 13 15.82 8.52 1.56
N SER A 14 14.81 9.10 2.18
CA SER A 14 14.40 10.48 1.91
C SER A 14 13.93 11.14 3.21
N PRO A 15 14.86 11.65 4.03
CA PRO A 15 14.52 12.24 5.33
C PRO A 15 13.53 13.42 5.26
N ASP A 16 13.47 14.10 4.12
CA ASP A 16 12.59 15.26 3.93
C ASP A 16 11.17 14.87 3.52
N THR A 17 10.93 13.59 3.21
CA THR A 17 9.61 13.12 2.81
C THR A 17 8.71 12.94 4.03
N ARG A 18 7.52 13.53 3.98
CA ARG A 18 6.52 13.36 5.03
C ARG A 18 5.76 12.06 4.80
N VAL A 19 5.63 11.25 5.84
CA VAL A 19 4.93 9.97 5.79
C VAL A 19 3.81 9.98 6.81
N LYS A 20 2.61 9.58 6.38
CA LYS A 20 1.47 9.38 7.27
C LYS A 20 0.97 7.95 7.12
N ILE A 21 0.69 7.31 8.24
CA ILE A 21 0.20 5.94 8.30
C ILE A 21 -1.24 5.94 8.80
N PHE A 22 -2.12 5.22 8.09
CA PHE A 22 -3.52 5.11 8.48
C PHE A 22 -3.92 3.65 8.57
N ASN A 23 -4.74 3.33 9.57
CA ASN A 23 -5.45 2.07 9.61
C ASN A 23 -6.84 2.33 9.02
N ILE A 24 -7.11 1.78 7.84
CA ILE A 24 -8.36 2.03 7.11
C ILE A 24 -9.59 1.65 7.92
N SER A 25 -9.50 0.60 8.72
CA SER A 25 -10.62 0.13 9.55
C SER A 25 -10.96 1.10 10.69
N LYS A 26 -10.03 1.96 11.09
CA LYS A 26 -10.18 2.84 12.26
C LYS A 26 -10.17 4.33 11.92
N THR A 27 -9.96 4.67 10.65
CA THR A 27 -9.82 6.07 10.24
C THR A 27 -10.94 6.45 9.28
N ASN A 28 -11.41 7.70 9.39
CA ASN A 28 -12.43 8.22 8.50
C ASN A 28 -11.90 8.25 7.05
N LYS A 29 -12.69 7.75 6.12
CA LYS A 29 -12.31 7.69 4.70
C LYS A 29 -11.98 9.05 4.12
N ASN A 30 -12.72 10.09 4.50
CA ASN A 30 -12.49 11.43 3.99
C ASN A 30 -11.14 11.99 4.42
N ASP A 31 -10.72 11.69 5.65
CA ASP A 31 -9.43 12.13 6.17
C ASP A 31 -8.28 11.47 5.39
N ILE A 32 -8.41 10.18 5.10
CA ILE A 32 -7.42 9.45 4.30
C ILE A 32 -7.35 10.04 2.89
N MET A 33 -8.50 10.27 2.25
CA MET A 33 -8.54 10.81 0.89
C MET A 33 -7.94 12.20 0.79
N THR A 34 -8.12 13.04 1.81
CA THR A 34 -7.49 14.35 1.87
C THR A 34 -5.97 14.22 1.78
N GLU A 35 -5.41 13.26 2.51
CA GLU A 35 -3.96 13.03 2.48
C GLU A 35 -3.50 12.39 1.16
N VAL A 36 -4.30 11.52 0.56
CA VAL A 36 -4.00 10.97 -0.76
C VAL A 36 -3.93 12.08 -1.81
N PHE A 37 -4.84 13.04 -1.75
CA PHE A 37 -4.83 14.19 -2.64
C PHE A 37 -3.51 14.96 -2.58
N LYS A 38 -2.97 15.14 -1.39
CA LYS A 38 -1.73 15.89 -1.17
C LYS A 38 -0.48 15.09 -1.49
N SER A 39 -0.57 13.77 -1.59
CA SER A 39 0.59 12.89 -1.72
C SER A 39 0.96 12.67 -3.17
N LYS A 40 2.24 12.35 -3.41
CA LYS A 40 2.75 11.94 -4.73
C LYS A 40 2.67 10.44 -4.91
N ALA A 41 2.64 9.70 -3.81
CA ALA A 41 2.64 8.25 -3.83
C ALA A 41 1.92 7.70 -2.61
N ILE A 42 1.38 6.51 -2.75
CA ILE A 42 0.72 5.79 -1.65
C ILE A 42 1.26 4.38 -1.56
N ALA A 43 1.19 3.81 -0.37
CA ALA A 43 1.47 2.39 -0.17
C ALA A 43 0.23 1.78 0.50
N VAL A 44 -0.33 0.76 -0.11
CA VAL A 44 -1.57 0.14 0.34
C VAL A 44 -1.33 -1.31 0.69
N GLY A 45 -1.79 -1.73 1.84
CA GLY A 45 -1.63 -3.10 2.30
C GLY A 45 -2.92 -3.69 2.86
N SER A 46 -3.03 -5.00 2.76
CA SER A 46 -4.15 -5.75 3.30
C SER A 46 -3.74 -7.20 3.58
N PRO A 47 -4.27 -7.82 4.64
CA PRO A 47 -4.21 -9.26 4.73
C PRO A 47 -5.11 -9.88 3.67
N THR A 48 -4.83 -11.14 3.28
CA THR A 48 -5.70 -11.88 2.38
C THR A 48 -6.85 -12.49 3.19
N VAL A 49 -8.07 -12.16 2.82
CA VAL A 49 -9.28 -12.66 3.46
C VAL A 49 -10.20 -13.20 2.36
N GLY A 50 -10.53 -14.49 2.42
CA GLY A 50 -11.43 -15.11 1.44
C GLY A 50 -10.95 -14.89 0.00
N ASN A 51 -9.67 -15.07 -0.26
CA ASN A 51 -9.04 -14.90 -1.57
C ASN A 51 -9.06 -13.46 -2.11
N SER A 52 -9.23 -12.47 -1.21
CA SER A 52 -9.30 -11.06 -1.60
C SER A 52 -8.74 -10.18 -0.49
N VAL A 53 -9.04 -8.90 -0.55
CA VAL A 53 -8.62 -7.94 0.48
C VAL A 53 -9.63 -7.88 1.62
N LEU A 54 -9.20 -7.31 2.75
CA LEU A 54 -10.09 -7.05 3.88
C LEU A 54 -11.25 -6.14 3.42
N SER A 55 -12.45 -6.36 3.95
CA SER A 55 -13.65 -5.63 3.51
C SER A 55 -13.52 -4.11 3.65
N SER A 56 -12.88 -3.63 4.71
CA SER A 56 -12.65 -2.19 4.88
C SER A 56 -11.75 -1.62 3.79
N VAL A 57 -10.78 -2.40 3.33
CA VAL A 57 -9.90 -2.01 2.24
C VAL A 57 -10.66 -1.99 0.91
N ALA A 58 -11.52 -2.99 0.67
CA ALA A 58 -12.36 -3.02 -0.52
C ALA A 58 -13.26 -1.79 -0.61
N GLY A 59 -13.89 -1.41 0.49
CA GLY A 59 -14.72 -0.21 0.53
C GLY A 59 -13.92 1.07 0.29
N TRP A 60 -12.72 1.13 0.83
CA TRP A 60 -11.82 2.26 0.60
C TRP A 60 -11.40 2.34 -0.88
N LEU A 61 -11.11 1.21 -1.51
CA LEU A 61 -10.78 1.16 -2.94
C LEU A 61 -11.93 1.65 -3.80
N ASP A 62 -13.17 1.30 -3.47
CA ASP A 62 -14.35 1.79 -4.19
C ASP A 62 -14.44 3.32 -4.12
N PHE A 63 -14.16 3.88 -2.97
CA PHE A 63 -14.13 5.33 -2.79
C PHE A 63 -13.00 5.96 -3.60
N LEU A 64 -11.83 5.36 -3.56
CA LEU A 64 -10.66 5.82 -4.31
C LEU A 64 -10.96 5.88 -5.82
N ARG A 65 -11.65 4.88 -6.34
CA ARG A 65 -12.03 4.82 -7.75
C ARG A 65 -12.83 6.04 -8.19
N GLU A 66 -13.75 6.51 -7.35
CA GLU A 66 -14.63 7.63 -7.67
C GLU A 66 -13.87 8.95 -7.81
N LEU A 67 -12.71 9.08 -7.15
CA LEU A 67 -11.96 10.33 -7.12
C LEU A 67 -11.02 10.51 -8.32
N LYS A 68 -10.78 9.47 -9.11
CA LYS A 68 -10.04 9.53 -10.38
C LYS A 68 -8.67 10.21 -10.28
N PHE A 69 -7.86 9.80 -9.34
CA PHE A 69 -6.50 10.31 -9.20
C PHE A 69 -5.65 9.98 -10.43
N LYS A 70 -4.69 10.85 -10.75
CA LYS A 70 -3.78 10.66 -11.87
C LYS A 70 -2.35 10.99 -11.44
N ASN A 71 -1.37 10.40 -12.15
CA ASN A 71 0.05 10.69 -11.98
C ASN A 71 0.58 10.41 -10.58
N LYS A 72 0.04 9.39 -9.91
CA LYS A 72 0.51 8.97 -8.60
C LYS A 72 1.07 7.56 -8.69
N LYS A 73 2.15 7.32 -7.95
CA LYS A 73 2.72 5.98 -7.81
C LYS A 73 2.07 5.26 -6.64
N ALA A 74 1.98 3.96 -6.74
CA ALA A 74 1.44 3.13 -5.68
C ALA A 74 2.32 1.91 -5.44
N ALA A 75 2.47 1.55 -4.18
CA ALA A 75 3.13 0.32 -3.76
C ALA A 75 2.09 -0.57 -3.08
N VAL A 76 2.22 -1.87 -3.24
CA VAL A 76 1.32 -2.82 -2.60
C VAL A 76 2.10 -3.78 -1.70
N PHE A 77 1.48 -4.14 -0.58
CA PHE A 77 2.04 -5.12 0.33
C PHE A 77 0.90 -5.88 0.99
N GLY A 78 1.19 -7.06 1.48
CA GLY A 78 0.15 -7.86 2.12
C GLY A 78 0.69 -9.05 2.87
N THR A 79 -0.15 -9.60 3.74
CA THR A 79 0.14 -10.82 4.48
C THR A 79 -0.86 -11.90 4.09
N TYR A 80 -0.46 -13.15 4.24
CA TYR A 80 -1.30 -14.30 3.93
C TYR A 80 -0.96 -15.46 4.87
N GLY A 81 -1.97 -16.26 5.19
CA GLY A 81 -1.73 -17.51 5.91
C GLY A 81 -1.85 -18.71 4.99
N TRP A 82 -2.65 -18.57 3.97
CA TRP A 82 -3.06 -19.64 3.08
C TRP A 82 -2.62 -19.37 1.64
N SER A 83 -3.02 -18.22 1.11
CA SER A 83 -2.68 -17.78 -0.24
C SER A 83 -2.58 -16.27 -0.26
N GLY A 84 -1.90 -15.69 -1.26
CA GLY A 84 -1.54 -14.29 -1.26
C GLY A 84 -2.27 -13.43 -2.28
N GLU A 85 -3.58 -13.56 -2.40
CA GLU A 85 -4.37 -12.84 -3.41
C GLU A 85 -4.55 -11.35 -3.12
N SER A 86 -4.37 -10.89 -1.87
CA SER A 86 -4.61 -9.48 -1.54
C SER A 86 -3.73 -8.53 -2.37
N THR A 87 -2.46 -8.84 -2.53
CA THR A 87 -1.55 -7.99 -3.32
C THR A 87 -1.95 -7.96 -4.79
N LYS A 88 -2.41 -9.09 -5.33
CA LYS A 88 -2.88 -9.17 -6.71
C LYS A 88 -4.11 -8.30 -6.91
N VAL A 89 -5.08 -8.38 -6.00
CA VAL A 89 -6.29 -7.57 -6.08
C VAL A 89 -5.95 -6.09 -5.98
N LEU A 90 -5.10 -5.70 -5.03
CA LEU A 90 -4.67 -4.32 -4.87
C LEU A 90 -3.99 -3.80 -6.13
N ARG A 91 -3.07 -4.56 -6.69
CA ARG A 91 -2.35 -4.17 -7.90
C ARG A 91 -3.30 -3.97 -9.08
N GLU A 92 -4.20 -4.92 -9.31
CA GLU A 92 -5.14 -4.84 -10.41
C GLU A 92 -6.07 -3.63 -10.28
N GLU A 93 -6.63 -3.40 -9.10
CA GLU A 93 -7.55 -2.31 -8.87
C GLU A 93 -6.86 -0.94 -8.97
N LEU A 94 -5.69 -0.79 -8.34
CA LEU A 94 -4.94 0.47 -8.39
C LEU A 94 -4.50 0.80 -9.81
N THR A 95 -4.10 -0.21 -10.59
CA THR A 95 -3.75 -0.01 -11.99
C THR A 95 -4.96 0.47 -12.80
N LYS A 96 -6.12 -0.11 -12.58
CA LYS A 96 -7.37 0.33 -13.23
C LYS A 96 -7.72 1.77 -12.88
N TYR A 97 -7.41 2.21 -11.66
CA TYR A 97 -7.76 3.55 -11.19
C TYR A 97 -6.75 4.62 -11.61
N GLY A 98 -5.73 4.23 -12.37
CA GLY A 98 -4.78 5.18 -12.93
C GLY A 98 -3.48 5.35 -12.16
N PHE A 99 -3.25 4.54 -11.14
CA PHE A 99 -1.99 4.56 -10.40
C PHE A 99 -0.91 3.78 -11.14
N SER A 100 0.32 4.27 -11.05
CA SER A 100 1.49 3.53 -11.53
C SER A 100 1.99 2.65 -10.39
N VAL A 101 1.65 1.37 -10.44
CA VAL A 101 2.00 0.42 -9.38
C VAL A 101 3.45 -0.04 -9.57
N VAL A 102 4.28 0.21 -8.56
CA VAL A 102 5.73 -0.09 -8.64
C VAL A 102 6.03 -1.52 -8.18
N GLU A 103 7.19 -2.01 -8.62
CA GLU A 103 7.75 -3.30 -8.24
C GLU A 103 8.91 -3.10 -7.25
N PRO A 104 9.23 -4.06 -6.40
CA PRO A 104 8.49 -5.31 -6.16
C PRO A 104 7.31 -5.10 -5.20
N GLU A 105 6.33 -5.99 -5.23
CA GLU A 105 5.33 -6.02 -4.17
C GLU A 105 5.89 -6.82 -2.98
N ILE A 106 5.42 -6.52 -1.77
CA ILE A 106 5.80 -7.29 -0.58
C ILE A 106 4.62 -8.20 -0.22
N LYS A 107 4.88 -9.49 -0.23
CA LYS A 107 3.90 -10.51 0.09
C LYS A 107 4.54 -11.48 1.08
N CYS A 108 4.08 -11.50 2.32
CA CYS A 108 4.66 -12.34 3.34
C CYS A 108 3.61 -13.18 4.06
N ASN A 109 4.06 -14.31 4.60
CA ASN A 109 3.22 -15.20 5.39
C ASN A 109 3.10 -14.64 6.80
N TRP A 110 1.94 -14.68 7.40
CA TRP A 110 1.59 -14.24 8.78
C TRP A 110 2.58 -13.24 9.43
N ASN A 111 3.82 -13.66 9.64
CA ASN A 111 4.87 -12.86 10.27
C ASN A 111 5.94 -12.49 9.24
N PRO A 112 6.21 -11.19 9.03
CA PRO A 112 7.28 -10.78 8.12
C PRO A 112 8.65 -11.29 8.57
N GLU A 113 9.43 -11.76 7.61
CA GLU A 113 10.81 -12.22 7.82
C GLU A 113 11.79 -11.17 7.32
N GLU A 114 13.08 -11.37 7.59
CA GLU A 114 14.12 -10.45 7.16
C GLU A 114 14.14 -10.25 5.64
N SER A 115 13.90 -11.32 4.87
CA SER A 115 13.82 -11.23 3.40
C SER A 115 12.68 -10.32 2.95
N ASP A 116 11.58 -10.30 3.68
CA ASP A 116 10.45 -9.41 3.38
C ASP A 116 10.81 -7.95 3.64
N PHE A 117 11.56 -7.70 4.72
CA PHE A 117 12.04 -6.37 5.03
C PHE A 117 13.08 -5.87 4.03
N ASN A 118 13.88 -6.77 3.45
CA ASN A 118 14.83 -6.42 2.39
C ASN A 118 14.09 -5.97 1.12
N LYS A 119 12.95 -6.59 0.82
CA LYS A 119 12.10 -6.16 -0.29
C LYS A 119 11.54 -4.75 -0.07
N ALA A 120 11.35 -4.35 1.18
CA ALA A 120 10.87 -3.01 1.51
C ALA A 120 11.84 -1.93 1.01
N GLU A 121 13.13 -2.17 1.12
CA GLU A 121 14.15 -1.23 0.62
C GLU A 121 14.00 -1.02 -0.89
N ALA A 122 13.89 -2.10 -1.65
CA ALA A 122 13.74 -2.02 -3.10
C ALA A 122 12.40 -1.38 -3.49
N LEU A 123 11.34 -1.71 -2.79
CA LEU A 123 10.00 -1.14 -3.03
C LEU A 123 9.99 0.37 -2.80
N VAL A 124 10.59 0.81 -1.70
CA VAL A 124 10.66 2.24 -1.37
C VAL A 124 11.51 2.99 -2.40
N SER A 125 12.62 2.40 -2.84
CA SER A 125 13.45 3.02 -3.89
C SER A 125 12.64 3.25 -5.17
N ALA A 126 11.84 2.28 -5.57
CA ALA A 126 10.98 2.40 -6.75
C ALA A 126 9.88 3.44 -6.54
N LEU A 127 9.32 3.51 -5.34
CA LEU A 127 8.24 4.42 -5.00
C LEU A 127 8.70 5.88 -5.00
N LEU A 128 9.93 6.13 -4.55
CA LEU A 128 10.51 7.47 -4.46
C LEU A 128 11.14 7.95 -5.78
N ALA A 129 11.35 7.05 -6.70
CA ALA A 129 12.03 7.37 -7.97
C ALA A 129 11.28 8.38 -8.86
#